data_735b0051fbf1cca594960f92c8316d0e
#
_entry.id   735b0051fbf1cca594960f92c8316d0e
#
_cell.length_a   1.000
_cell.length_b   1.000
_cell.length_c   1.000
_cell.angle_alpha   90.00
_cell.angle_beta   90.00
_cell.angle_gamma   90.00
#
_symmetry.space_group_name_H-M   'P 1'
#
loop_
_entity.id
_entity.type
_entity.pdbx_description
1 polymer ?
#
loop_
_entity_poly.entity_id
_entity_poly.type
_entity_poly.pdbx_seq_one_letter_code
_entity_poly.pdbx_strand_id
1 'polypeptide(L)'
;MANARRVIRCQSCGAILQTESKSKPGFISKAIIESGVPRIPYCNSCYEKMLALNSSSLDHETDKDILKILKDAVATDSLIVWMVDLFTFNGTLNPDVVKRVKKLDIVVIGTKRDLMPSAATDEMLIRYLDERFADVGINPISIGLIGSEDSIDIKEKLLKLGELRKGRDVYLIGEFNSGKTTFVNKMLKDYKNNTRWQIKSELYPGTNSNVLEIPLTNSSFFYELPDLSNNTSVFSRVEPSVQRIITPKKEVSLNRKFIGAGDTIVIGNLACFSIIRGHHTSVRIFAGEKVEYKVIDTSKIDDFLDKNLKKKSLKPVSERYTSFRDYDMFEYDLESDDLRHDISVEGLCWFSIKGKGQTVRILLPKGVAVKESLSKIR
;
A
#
# COMPACT_ATOMS: atom_id res chain seq x y z
N MET A 1 -33.43 -18.62 -21.08
CA MET A 1 -32.20 -18.73 -20.30
C MET A 1 -31.78 -17.31 -19.91
N ALA A 2 -31.85 -16.93 -18.64
CA ALA A 2 -31.49 -15.60 -18.18
C ALA A 2 -29.95 -15.50 -18.20
N ASN A 3 -29.43 -14.60 -19.02
CA ASN A 3 -28.00 -14.27 -19.03
C ASN A 3 -27.60 -13.70 -17.67
N ALA A 4 -26.80 -14.42 -16.92
CA ALA A 4 -26.22 -13.96 -15.67
C ALA A 4 -25.37 -12.69 -15.94
N ARG A 5 -25.85 -11.51 -15.54
CA ARG A 5 -25.10 -10.27 -15.64
C ARG A 5 -23.94 -10.30 -14.65
N ARG A 6 -22.72 -10.12 -15.15
CA ARG A 6 -21.52 -10.01 -14.29
C ARG A 6 -21.63 -8.73 -13.45
N VAL A 7 -21.76 -8.89 -12.15
CA VAL A 7 -21.77 -7.76 -11.20
C VAL A 7 -20.34 -7.30 -10.98
N ILE A 8 -20.06 -6.03 -11.29
CA ILE A 8 -18.74 -5.40 -11.10
C ILE A 8 -18.84 -4.45 -9.92
N ARG A 9 -17.84 -4.49 -9.03
CA ARG A 9 -17.74 -3.61 -7.86
C ARG A 9 -16.62 -2.60 -8.01
N CYS A 10 -16.82 -1.44 -7.41
CA CYS A 10 -15.77 -0.42 -7.28
C CYS A 10 -14.63 -0.97 -6.43
N GLN A 11 -13.41 -0.89 -6.90
CA GLN A 11 -12.23 -1.38 -6.18
C GLN A 11 -11.83 -0.55 -4.97
N SER A 12 -12.38 0.66 -4.82
CA SER A 12 -12.10 1.50 -3.65
C SER A 12 -13.18 1.38 -2.58
N CYS A 13 -14.46 1.56 -2.91
CA CYS A 13 -15.54 1.59 -1.91
C CYS A 13 -16.40 0.31 -1.86
N GLY A 14 -16.11 -0.71 -2.68
CA GLY A 14 -16.87 -1.96 -2.73
C GLY A 14 -18.28 -1.86 -3.32
N ALA A 15 -18.81 -0.66 -3.57
CA ALA A 15 -20.15 -0.48 -4.10
C ALA A 15 -20.32 -1.15 -5.48
N ILE A 16 -21.47 -1.74 -5.72
CA ILE A 16 -21.81 -2.29 -7.05
C ILE A 16 -21.81 -1.15 -8.06
N LEU A 17 -21.04 -1.31 -9.15
CA LEU A 17 -21.02 -0.30 -10.21
C LEU A 17 -22.37 -0.28 -10.94
N GLN A 18 -22.93 0.92 -11.08
CA GLN A 18 -24.20 1.17 -11.72
C GLN A 18 -24.14 2.44 -12.57
N THR A 19 -24.98 2.52 -13.61
CA THR A 19 -25.06 3.65 -14.55
C THR A 19 -26.36 4.42 -14.43
N GLU A 20 -27.23 4.04 -13.49
CA GLU A 20 -28.61 4.50 -13.41
C GLU A 20 -28.76 5.84 -12.67
N SER A 21 -28.04 6.01 -11.56
CA SER A 21 -28.21 7.18 -10.70
C SER A 21 -26.88 7.74 -10.21
N LYS A 22 -26.62 9.02 -10.55
CA LYS A 22 -25.41 9.74 -10.11
C LYS A 22 -25.35 9.94 -8.59
N SER A 23 -26.48 9.96 -7.92
CA SER A 23 -26.58 10.18 -6.47
C SER A 23 -26.38 8.91 -5.64
N LYS A 24 -26.43 7.73 -6.28
CA LYS A 24 -26.25 6.45 -5.58
C LYS A 24 -24.78 6.00 -5.60
N PRO A 25 -24.29 5.31 -4.56
CA PRO A 25 -22.97 4.70 -4.54
C PRO A 25 -22.73 3.82 -5.77
N GLY A 26 -21.48 3.77 -6.23
CA GLY A 26 -21.11 2.92 -7.35
C GLY A 26 -21.39 3.52 -8.73
N PHE A 27 -21.85 4.78 -8.85
CA PHE A 27 -22.10 5.39 -10.15
C PHE A 27 -20.83 5.46 -11.01
N ILE A 28 -20.94 4.98 -12.24
CA ILE A 28 -19.92 5.09 -13.29
C ILE A 28 -20.60 5.53 -14.59
N SER A 29 -19.97 6.40 -15.37
CA SER A 29 -20.57 6.87 -16.62
C SER A 29 -20.67 5.72 -17.65
N LYS A 30 -21.77 5.72 -18.41
CA LYS A 30 -22.06 4.71 -19.43
C LYS A 30 -20.95 4.62 -20.48
N ALA A 31 -20.38 5.77 -20.84
CA ALA A 31 -19.27 5.85 -21.78
C ALA A 31 -18.01 5.09 -21.34
N ILE A 32 -17.75 5.01 -20.03
CA ILE A 32 -16.60 4.26 -19.50
C ILE A 32 -16.85 2.76 -19.60
N ILE A 33 -18.09 2.30 -19.39
CA ILE A 33 -18.44 0.88 -19.54
C ILE A 33 -18.44 0.46 -21.00
N GLU A 34 -18.91 1.32 -21.89
CA GLU A 34 -18.96 1.06 -23.33
C GLU A 34 -17.59 1.08 -24.01
N SER A 35 -16.62 1.83 -23.48
CA SER A 35 -15.22 1.82 -23.94
C SER A 35 -14.41 0.60 -23.51
N GLY A 36 -15.04 -0.35 -22.81
CA GLY A 36 -14.43 -1.54 -22.21
C GLY A 36 -14.23 -1.34 -20.71
N VAL A 37 -14.59 -2.39 -19.93
CA VAL A 37 -14.45 -2.34 -18.47
C VAL A 37 -12.99 -2.07 -18.11
N PRO A 38 -12.68 -0.98 -17.39
CA PRO A 38 -11.32 -0.71 -16.95
C PRO A 38 -10.77 -1.90 -16.17
N ARG A 39 -9.50 -2.25 -16.35
CA ARG A 39 -8.86 -3.33 -15.58
C ARG A 39 -9.03 -3.15 -14.06
N ILE A 40 -9.19 -1.91 -13.63
CA ILE A 40 -9.45 -1.53 -12.24
C ILE A 40 -10.68 -0.62 -12.24
N PRO A 41 -11.88 -1.14 -11.97
CA PRO A 41 -13.10 -0.34 -12.01
C PRO A 41 -13.26 0.48 -10.73
N TYR A 42 -13.27 1.81 -10.87
CA TYR A 42 -13.64 2.74 -9.83
C TYR A 42 -14.97 3.41 -10.17
N CYS A 43 -15.83 3.63 -9.18
CA CYS A 43 -16.97 4.53 -9.37
C CYS A 43 -16.49 5.98 -9.49
N ASN A 44 -17.32 6.85 -10.10
CA ASN A 44 -16.94 8.25 -10.32
C ASN A 44 -16.51 8.96 -9.04
N SER A 45 -17.25 8.78 -7.95
CA SER A 45 -16.91 9.39 -6.66
C SER A 45 -15.55 8.92 -6.12
N CYS A 46 -15.21 7.64 -6.24
CA CYS A 46 -13.89 7.14 -5.84
C CYS A 46 -12.78 7.56 -6.80
N TYR A 47 -13.10 7.65 -8.09
CA TYR A 47 -12.17 8.16 -9.09
C TYR A 47 -11.89 9.65 -8.88
N GLU A 48 -12.93 10.45 -8.62
CA GLU A 48 -12.81 11.86 -8.27
C GLU A 48 -12.06 12.06 -6.94
N LYS A 49 -12.35 11.25 -5.92
CA LYS A 49 -11.57 11.23 -4.68
C LYS A 49 -10.10 10.86 -4.93
N MET A 50 -9.83 9.88 -5.76
CA MET A 50 -8.48 9.51 -6.16
C MET A 50 -7.78 10.65 -6.94
N LEU A 51 -8.52 11.42 -7.73
CA LEU A 51 -8.02 12.64 -8.40
C LEU A 51 -7.91 13.81 -7.42
N ALA A 52 -8.84 13.92 -6.46
CA ALA A 52 -8.88 14.94 -5.41
C ALA A 52 -8.01 14.62 -4.18
N LEU A 53 -7.34 13.46 -4.14
CA LEU A 53 -6.24 13.15 -3.20
C LEU A 53 -5.07 14.16 -3.26
N ASN A 54 -5.34 15.23 -3.95
CA ASN A 54 -4.54 16.44 -4.05
C ASN A 54 -4.91 17.51 -3.00
N SER A 55 -5.93 17.27 -2.18
CA SER A 55 -6.33 18.20 -1.12
C SER A 55 -6.29 17.48 0.23
N SER A 56 -5.32 17.86 1.05
CA SER A 56 -5.04 17.37 2.40
C SER A 56 -6.21 17.42 3.41
N SER A 57 -7.33 18.01 3.04
CA SER A 57 -8.50 18.17 3.93
C SER A 57 -9.45 16.96 3.97
N LEU A 58 -9.60 16.23 2.84
CA LEU A 58 -10.52 15.07 2.77
C LEU A 58 -9.96 13.84 3.49
N ASP A 59 -8.64 13.65 3.46
CA ASP A 59 -7.97 12.54 4.14
C ASP A 59 -8.12 12.63 5.65
N HIS A 60 -8.04 13.84 6.22
CA HIS A 60 -8.20 14.06 7.66
C HIS A 60 -9.63 13.78 8.17
N GLU A 61 -10.64 13.98 7.34
CA GLU A 61 -12.03 13.69 7.73
C GLU A 61 -12.28 12.17 7.73
N THR A 62 -11.79 11.46 6.73
CA THR A 62 -11.90 10.00 6.63
C THR A 62 -11.15 9.32 7.78
N ASP A 63 -9.93 9.75 8.11
CA ASP A 63 -9.17 9.19 9.23
C ASP A 63 -9.87 9.41 10.58
N LYS A 64 -10.49 10.58 10.80
CA LYS A 64 -11.30 10.83 12.01
C LYS A 64 -12.49 9.89 12.11
N ASP A 65 -13.15 9.63 11.00
CA ASP A 65 -14.27 8.69 10.95
C ASP A 65 -13.81 7.27 11.24
N ILE A 66 -12.70 6.84 10.64
CA ILE A 66 -12.11 5.52 10.93
C ILE A 66 -11.79 5.39 12.42
N LEU A 67 -11.20 6.41 13.05
CA LEU A 67 -10.91 6.39 14.50
C LEU A 67 -12.17 6.32 15.37
N LYS A 68 -13.31 6.90 14.93
CA LYS A 68 -14.61 6.71 15.60
C LYS A 68 -15.09 5.27 15.48
N ILE A 69 -15.08 4.71 14.26
CA ILE A 69 -15.47 3.32 14.01
C ILE A 69 -14.62 2.35 14.83
N LEU A 70 -13.30 2.56 14.87
CA LEU A 70 -12.39 1.75 15.68
C LEU A 70 -12.61 1.89 17.19
N LYS A 71 -13.27 2.96 17.65
CA LYS A 71 -13.69 3.07 19.06
C LYS A 71 -14.75 2.02 19.38
N ASP A 72 -15.67 1.77 18.47
CA ASP A 72 -16.69 0.75 18.65
C ASP A 72 -16.07 -0.66 18.60
N ALA A 73 -15.10 -0.89 17.68
CA ALA A 73 -14.33 -2.12 17.66
C ALA A 73 -13.63 -2.42 19.01
N VAL A 74 -13.10 -1.38 19.66
CA VAL A 74 -12.49 -1.52 21.01
C VAL A 74 -13.54 -1.83 22.07
N ALA A 75 -14.70 -1.18 22.01
CA ALA A 75 -15.78 -1.40 22.97
C ALA A 75 -16.36 -2.82 22.92
N THR A 76 -16.31 -3.47 21.77
CA THR A 76 -16.81 -4.82 21.53
C THR A 76 -15.72 -5.90 21.52
N ASP A 77 -14.48 -5.55 21.88
CA ASP A 77 -13.31 -6.46 21.83
C ASP A 77 -13.19 -7.22 20.51
N SER A 78 -13.39 -6.50 19.41
CA SER A 78 -13.42 -7.08 18.06
C SER A 78 -12.04 -7.49 17.55
N LEU A 79 -12.01 -8.39 16.57
CA LEU A 79 -10.78 -8.76 15.86
C LEU A 79 -10.45 -7.72 14.79
N ILE A 80 -9.22 -7.24 14.80
CA ILE A 80 -8.70 -6.38 13.73
C ILE A 80 -7.96 -7.23 12.69
N VAL A 81 -8.29 -7.06 11.42
CA VAL A 81 -7.51 -7.56 10.30
C VAL A 81 -6.82 -6.38 9.62
N TRP A 82 -5.50 -6.31 9.73
CA TRP A 82 -4.71 -5.22 9.14
C TRP A 82 -4.02 -5.71 7.88
N MET A 83 -4.44 -5.17 6.73
CA MET A 83 -3.85 -5.51 5.43
C MET A 83 -2.78 -4.50 5.04
N VAL A 84 -1.62 -5.02 4.62
CA VAL A 84 -0.50 -4.22 4.12
C VAL A 84 -0.03 -4.74 2.78
N ASP A 85 0.30 -3.84 1.87
CA ASP A 85 0.94 -4.16 0.59
C ASP A 85 2.44 -4.41 0.82
N LEU A 86 2.90 -5.65 0.66
CA LEU A 86 4.29 -6.05 0.90
C LEU A 86 5.31 -5.25 0.10
N PHE A 87 4.95 -4.81 -1.09
CA PHE A 87 5.85 -4.05 -1.94
C PHE A 87 6.04 -2.61 -1.42
N THR A 88 4.95 -1.94 -1.03
CA THR A 88 5.00 -0.54 -0.62
C THR A 88 5.29 -0.34 0.86
N PHE A 89 5.00 -1.34 1.70
CA PHE A 89 5.12 -1.23 3.14
C PHE A 89 6.58 -1.14 3.60
N ASN A 90 6.90 -0.05 4.28
CA ASN A 90 8.23 0.21 4.87
C ASN A 90 8.23 0.16 6.41
N GLY A 91 7.10 -0.24 7.01
CA GLY A 91 6.92 -0.25 8.46
C GLY A 91 6.37 1.06 9.02
N THR A 92 5.97 2.01 8.18
CA THR A 92 5.22 3.19 8.63
C THR A 92 3.76 2.81 8.83
N LEU A 93 3.22 3.06 10.01
CA LEU A 93 1.82 2.82 10.36
C LEU A 93 1.23 4.09 10.94
N ASN A 94 -0.06 4.34 10.71
CA ASN A 94 -0.76 5.50 11.26
C ASN A 94 -0.75 5.45 12.80
N PRO A 95 -0.08 6.41 13.50
CA PRO A 95 0.11 6.33 14.95
C PRO A 95 -1.20 6.40 15.74
N ASP A 96 -2.22 7.11 15.24
CA ASP A 96 -3.50 7.23 15.92
C ASP A 96 -4.30 5.92 15.84
N VAL A 97 -4.21 5.24 14.68
CA VAL A 97 -4.80 3.91 14.51
C VAL A 97 -4.08 2.90 15.42
N VAL A 98 -2.74 2.88 15.40
CA VAL A 98 -1.92 2.03 16.29
C VAL A 98 -2.32 2.22 17.74
N LYS A 99 -2.36 3.48 18.23
CA LYS A 99 -2.75 3.81 19.59
C LYS A 99 -4.15 3.31 19.93
N ARG A 100 -5.06 3.32 18.97
CA ARG A 100 -6.45 2.91 19.14
C ARG A 100 -6.58 1.39 19.29
N VAL A 101 -5.92 0.61 18.43
CA VAL A 101 -6.17 -0.83 18.29
C VAL A 101 -5.14 -1.73 18.97
N LYS A 102 -4.01 -1.23 19.44
CA LYS A 102 -2.88 -2.03 19.98
C LYS A 102 -3.20 -2.97 21.14
N LYS A 103 -4.35 -2.83 21.76
CA LYS A 103 -4.82 -3.72 22.85
C LYS A 103 -5.75 -4.83 22.36
N LEU A 104 -6.19 -4.77 21.11
CA LEU A 104 -7.04 -5.78 20.50
C LEU A 104 -6.21 -6.93 19.90
N ASP A 105 -6.85 -8.06 19.66
CA ASP A 105 -6.28 -9.11 18.82
C ASP A 105 -6.16 -8.59 17.39
N ILE A 106 -4.96 -8.67 16.82
CA ILE A 106 -4.67 -8.20 15.46
C ILE A 106 -4.12 -9.35 14.64
N VAL A 107 -4.74 -9.56 13.46
CA VAL A 107 -4.22 -10.41 12.40
C VAL A 107 -3.65 -9.51 11.32
N VAL A 108 -2.41 -9.75 10.91
CA VAL A 108 -1.79 -9.01 9.80
C VAL A 108 -1.83 -9.88 8.54
N ILE A 109 -2.23 -9.27 7.42
CA ILE A 109 -2.20 -9.92 6.11
C ILE A 109 -1.33 -9.10 5.17
N GLY A 110 -0.16 -9.66 4.83
CA GLY A 110 0.69 -9.15 3.76
C GLY A 110 0.14 -9.56 2.41
N THR A 111 -0.21 -8.58 1.58
CA THR A 111 -0.80 -8.80 0.26
C THR A 111 0.23 -8.68 -0.85
N LYS A 112 -0.15 -9.11 -2.06
CA LYS A 112 0.70 -9.04 -3.26
C LYS A 112 2.02 -9.82 -3.11
N ARG A 113 1.94 -10.98 -2.45
CA ARG A 113 3.07 -11.89 -2.28
C ARG A 113 3.70 -12.27 -3.64
N ASP A 114 2.87 -12.39 -4.66
CA ASP A 114 3.22 -12.68 -6.05
C ASP A 114 4.05 -11.58 -6.74
N LEU A 115 4.03 -10.36 -6.20
CA LEU A 115 4.87 -9.25 -6.68
C LEU A 115 6.23 -9.18 -5.98
N MET A 116 6.39 -9.90 -4.86
CA MET A 116 7.68 -9.93 -4.16
C MET A 116 8.67 -10.84 -4.87
N PRO A 117 9.97 -10.51 -4.87
CA PRO A 117 10.99 -11.35 -5.47
C PRO A 117 10.92 -12.78 -4.95
N SER A 118 11.12 -13.76 -5.83
CA SER A 118 11.15 -15.19 -5.47
C SER A 118 12.21 -15.53 -4.41
N ALA A 119 13.29 -14.74 -4.34
CA ALA A 119 14.29 -14.83 -3.28
C ALA A 119 13.81 -14.41 -1.88
N ALA A 120 12.67 -13.72 -1.78
CA ALA A 120 12.03 -13.41 -0.51
C ALA A 120 11.15 -14.58 -0.09
N THR A 121 11.60 -15.42 0.85
CA THR A 121 10.78 -16.53 1.36
C THR A 121 9.62 -15.99 2.23
N ASP A 122 8.60 -16.81 2.40
CA ASP A 122 7.45 -16.44 3.24
C ASP A 122 7.89 -16.18 4.69
N GLU A 123 8.82 -16.98 5.21
CA GLU A 123 9.36 -16.80 6.55
C GLU A 123 10.08 -15.44 6.71
N MET A 124 10.83 -15.01 5.69
CA MET A 124 11.49 -13.70 5.69
C MET A 124 10.46 -12.56 5.72
N LEU A 125 9.41 -12.67 4.94
CA LEU A 125 8.35 -11.65 4.85
C LEU A 125 7.49 -11.61 6.12
N ILE A 126 7.14 -12.77 6.69
CA ILE A 126 6.41 -12.86 7.95
C ILE A 126 7.23 -12.24 9.08
N ARG A 127 8.52 -12.59 9.19
CA ARG A 127 9.41 -11.98 10.17
C ARG A 127 9.53 -10.47 9.99
N TYR A 128 9.66 -10.00 8.75
CA TYR A 128 9.71 -8.57 8.47
C TYR A 128 8.44 -7.86 8.96
N LEU A 129 7.27 -8.43 8.71
CA LEU A 129 6.01 -7.85 9.19
C LEU A 129 5.94 -7.86 10.71
N ASP A 130 6.31 -8.98 11.35
CA ASP A 130 6.31 -9.12 12.80
C ASP A 130 7.20 -8.08 13.46
N GLU A 131 8.45 -7.93 13.00
CA GLU A 131 9.39 -6.89 13.46
C GLU A 131 8.80 -5.48 13.29
N ARG A 132 8.18 -5.18 12.13
CA ARG A 132 7.63 -3.82 11.85
C ARG A 132 6.41 -3.48 12.70
N PHE A 133 5.56 -4.45 13.01
CA PHE A 133 4.44 -4.24 13.92
C PHE A 133 4.92 -4.17 15.39
N ALA A 134 5.90 -4.97 15.77
CA ALA A 134 6.53 -4.92 17.08
C ALA A 134 7.19 -3.56 17.38
N ASP A 135 7.80 -2.91 16.38
CA ASP A 135 8.40 -1.56 16.51
C ASP A 135 7.41 -0.51 17.04
N VAL A 136 6.12 -0.68 16.76
CA VAL A 136 5.06 0.23 17.21
C VAL A 136 4.26 -0.32 18.40
N GLY A 137 4.69 -1.43 18.98
CA GLY A 137 4.08 -2.06 20.15
C GLY A 137 2.83 -2.88 19.83
N ILE A 138 2.72 -3.42 18.61
CA ILE A 138 1.69 -4.38 18.20
C ILE A 138 2.34 -5.75 18.05
N ASN A 139 1.79 -6.75 18.74
CA ASN A 139 2.18 -8.15 18.57
C ASN A 139 1.03 -8.90 17.91
N PRO A 140 1.07 -9.15 16.59
CA PRO A 140 -0.02 -9.81 15.89
C PRO A 140 -0.22 -11.25 16.40
N ILE A 141 -1.48 -11.66 16.59
CA ILE A 141 -1.80 -13.05 16.95
C ILE A 141 -1.61 -14.02 15.78
N SER A 142 -1.58 -13.51 14.56
CA SER A 142 -1.29 -14.27 13.35
C SER A 142 -0.84 -13.32 12.25
N ILE A 143 0.10 -13.79 11.42
CA ILE A 143 0.53 -13.12 10.19
C ILE A 143 0.31 -14.08 9.03
N GLY A 144 -0.36 -13.61 7.98
CA GLY A 144 -0.60 -14.36 6.76
C GLY A 144 -0.11 -13.61 5.54
N LEU A 145 0.23 -14.33 4.47
CA LEU A 145 0.58 -13.77 3.17
C LEU A 145 -0.42 -14.24 2.14
N ILE A 146 -0.80 -13.37 1.20
CA ILE A 146 -1.68 -13.69 0.08
C ILE A 146 -1.16 -13.06 -1.22
N GLY A 147 -1.27 -13.81 -2.31
CA GLY A 147 -1.07 -13.31 -3.67
C GLY A 147 -2.31 -12.64 -4.24
N SER A 148 -2.15 -11.93 -5.37
CA SER A 148 -3.26 -11.21 -6.02
C SER A 148 -4.23 -12.16 -6.73
N GLU A 149 -3.79 -13.34 -7.17
CA GLU A 149 -4.58 -14.26 -8.00
C GLU A 149 -4.95 -15.58 -7.31
N ASP A 150 -4.27 -15.96 -6.23
CA ASP A 150 -4.48 -17.26 -5.59
C ASP A 150 -5.75 -17.31 -4.73
N SER A 151 -6.76 -18.03 -5.26
CA SER A 151 -7.99 -18.32 -4.54
C SER A 151 -7.81 -19.32 -3.38
N ILE A 152 -6.80 -20.19 -3.44
CA ILE A 152 -6.51 -21.23 -2.45
C ILE A 152 -6.00 -20.61 -1.16
N ASP A 153 -4.99 -19.75 -1.24
CA ASP A 153 -4.41 -19.06 -0.10
C ASP A 153 -5.43 -18.22 0.68
N ILE A 154 -6.33 -17.55 -0.04
CA ILE A 154 -7.35 -16.71 0.58
C ILE A 154 -8.38 -17.54 1.32
N LYS A 155 -8.79 -18.68 0.76
CA LYS A 155 -9.76 -19.57 1.42
C LYS A 155 -9.20 -20.10 2.74
N GLU A 156 -7.94 -20.54 2.75
CA GLU A 156 -7.26 -20.99 3.96
C GLU A 156 -7.19 -19.88 5.02
N LYS A 157 -6.82 -18.66 4.60
CA LYS A 157 -6.76 -17.50 5.51
C LYS A 157 -8.14 -17.12 6.05
N LEU A 158 -9.21 -17.23 5.23
CA LEU A 158 -10.57 -16.99 5.69
C LEU A 158 -11.04 -18.02 6.71
N LEU A 159 -10.70 -19.32 6.52
CA LEU A 159 -10.99 -20.35 7.52
C LEU A 159 -10.29 -20.06 8.84
N LYS A 160 -9.00 -19.73 8.78
CA LYS A 160 -8.23 -19.37 9.97
C LYS A 160 -8.77 -18.11 10.68
N LEU A 161 -9.21 -17.11 9.93
CA LEU A 161 -9.90 -15.95 10.49
C LEU A 161 -11.20 -16.34 11.19
N GLY A 162 -11.97 -17.28 10.63
CA GLY A 162 -13.17 -17.84 11.23
C GLY A 162 -12.90 -18.42 12.62
N GLU A 163 -11.77 -19.09 12.82
CA GLU A 163 -11.35 -19.65 14.11
C GLU A 163 -10.86 -18.54 15.07
N LEU A 164 -9.98 -17.65 14.59
CA LEU A 164 -9.32 -16.61 15.40
C LEU A 164 -10.32 -15.56 15.92
N ARG A 165 -11.39 -15.27 15.20
CA ARG A 165 -12.40 -14.29 15.64
C ARG A 165 -13.20 -14.74 16.88
N LYS A 166 -13.29 -16.02 17.16
CA LYS A 166 -14.01 -16.57 18.34
C LYS A 166 -15.44 -16.02 18.49
N GLY A 167 -16.16 -15.87 17.38
CA GLY A 167 -17.52 -15.30 17.37
C GLY A 167 -17.62 -13.78 17.39
N ARG A 168 -16.51 -13.05 17.54
CA ARG A 168 -16.45 -11.58 17.56
C ARG A 168 -16.68 -10.98 16.18
N ASP A 169 -16.96 -9.69 16.15
CA ASP A 169 -16.91 -8.89 14.93
C ASP A 169 -15.48 -8.80 14.39
N VAL A 170 -15.36 -8.55 13.10
CA VAL A 170 -14.07 -8.39 12.41
C VAL A 170 -14.05 -7.03 11.71
N TYR A 171 -13.02 -6.25 11.96
CA TYR A 171 -12.80 -4.97 11.28
C TYR A 171 -11.57 -5.05 10.39
N LEU A 172 -11.79 -4.92 9.07
CA LEU A 172 -10.75 -4.91 8.06
C LEU A 172 -10.26 -3.49 7.82
N ILE A 173 -8.98 -3.25 8.11
CA ILE A 173 -8.31 -1.97 7.90
C ILE A 173 -7.09 -2.13 6.99
N GLY A 174 -6.66 -1.04 6.40
CA GLY A 174 -5.46 -0.98 5.55
C GLY A 174 -5.50 0.24 4.66
N GLU A 175 -4.36 0.59 4.12
CA GLU A 175 -4.20 1.75 3.25
C GLU A 175 -4.86 1.55 1.88
N PHE A 176 -4.92 2.63 1.11
CA PHE A 176 -5.32 2.56 -0.29
C PHE A 176 -4.44 1.55 -1.04
N ASN A 177 -5.07 0.75 -1.91
CA ASN A 177 -4.39 -0.28 -2.71
C ASN A 177 -3.75 -1.43 -1.90
N SER A 178 -4.02 -1.55 -0.60
CA SER A 178 -3.56 -2.68 0.23
C SER A 178 -4.25 -4.02 -0.08
N GLY A 179 -5.23 -4.03 -0.97
CA GLY A 179 -5.90 -5.25 -1.43
C GLY A 179 -7.17 -5.63 -0.66
N LYS A 180 -7.68 -4.78 0.26
CA LYS A 180 -8.92 -5.02 1.04
C LYS A 180 -10.08 -5.47 0.16
N THR A 181 -10.46 -4.64 -0.81
CA THR A 181 -11.61 -4.92 -1.68
C THR A 181 -11.41 -6.20 -2.52
N THR A 182 -10.18 -6.51 -2.90
CA THR A 182 -9.87 -7.79 -3.59
C THR A 182 -10.11 -8.97 -2.66
N PHE A 183 -9.65 -8.89 -1.42
CA PHE A 183 -9.86 -9.90 -0.39
C PHE A 183 -11.35 -10.10 -0.10
N VAL A 184 -12.09 -9.02 0.14
CA VAL A 184 -13.54 -9.06 0.37
C VAL A 184 -14.31 -9.61 -0.83
N ASN A 185 -13.96 -9.22 -2.05
CA ASN A 185 -14.60 -9.76 -3.24
C ASN A 185 -14.38 -11.28 -3.41
N LYS A 186 -13.21 -11.79 -3.01
CA LYS A 186 -12.95 -13.24 -3.01
C LYS A 186 -13.70 -13.92 -1.87
N MET A 187 -13.74 -13.34 -0.69
CA MET A 187 -14.58 -13.81 0.42
C MET A 187 -16.06 -13.94 -0.02
N LEU A 188 -16.59 -12.93 -0.70
CA LEU A 188 -17.97 -12.91 -1.15
C LEU A 188 -18.28 -13.93 -2.27
N LYS A 189 -17.31 -14.34 -3.05
CA LYS A 189 -17.50 -15.42 -4.05
C LYS A 189 -17.78 -16.77 -3.39
N ASP A 190 -17.12 -17.03 -2.26
CA ASP A 190 -17.30 -18.26 -1.48
C ASP A 190 -18.43 -18.14 -0.45
N TYR A 191 -18.93 -16.90 -0.25
CA TYR A 191 -20.02 -16.61 0.67
C TYR A 191 -21.34 -17.12 0.08
N LYS A 192 -21.73 -18.32 0.49
CA LYS A 192 -23.04 -18.89 0.19
C LYS A 192 -24.07 -18.26 1.14
N ASN A 193 -24.63 -17.15 0.70
CA ASN A 193 -25.70 -16.51 1.45
C ASN A 193 -26.99 -17.32 1.36
N ASN A 194 -27.13 -18.33 2.20
CA ASN A 194 -28.39 -19.07 2.43
C ASN A 194 -29.26 -18.35 3.46
N THR A 195 -28.90 -17.14 3.87
CA THR A 195 -29.57 -16.41 4.93
C THR A 195 -30.40 -15.26 4.37
N ARG A 196 -31.37 -14.80 5.16
CA ARG A 196 -32.21 -13.62 4.87
C ARG A 196 -31.44 -12.30 5.05
N TRP A 197 -30.12 -12.34 5.26
CA TRP A 197 -29.31 -11.19 5.58
C TRP A 197 -28.75 -10.57 4.32
N GLN A 198 -28.81 -9.24 4.28
CA GLN A 198 -28.31 -8.47 3.16
C GLN A 198 -26.93 -7.89 3.51
N ILE A 199 -26.02 -7.96 2.56
CA ILE A 199 -24.76 -7.21 2.62
C ILE A 199 -25.10 -5.75 2.39
N LYS A 200 -24.70 -4.89 3.32
CA LYS A 200 -25.01 -3.46 3.28
C LYS A 200 -23.73 -2.66 3.05
N SER A 201 -23.84 -1.58 2.28
CA SER A 201 -22.83 -0.55 2.16
C SER A 201 -23.50 0.76 2.51
N GLU A 202 -23.42 1.12 3.78
CA GLU A 202 -24.14 2.25 4.37
C GLU A 202 -23.17 3.17 5.12
N LEU A 203 -23.61 4.40 5.38
CA LEU A 203 -22.90 5.30 6.27
C LEU A 203 -22.84 4.69 7.67
N TYR A 204 -21.64 4.59 8.23
CA TYR A 204 -21.48 4.13 9.60
C TYR A 204 -22.05 5.19 10.57
N PRO A 205 -22.81 4.80 11.61
CA PRO A 205 -23.44 5.74 12.52
C PRO A 205 -22.48 6.80 13.08
N GLY A 206 -22.85 8.06 12.97
CA GLY A 206 -22.05 9.19 13.46
C GLY A 206 -20.82 9.55 12.60
N THR A 207 -20.71 9.02 11.40
CA THR A 207 -19.63 9.31 10.45
C THR A 207 -20.18 9.70 9.07
N ASN A 208 -19.30 10.22 8.20
CA ASN A 208 -19.58 10.46 6.79
C ASN A 208 -18.99 9.35 5.88
N SER A 209 -18.50 8.28 6.48
CA SER A 209 -17.81 7.20 5.80
C SER A 209 -18.71 5.99 5.59
N ASN A 210 -18.73 5.46 4.36
CA ASN A 210 -19.39 4.20 4.04
C ASN A 210 -18.55 3.02 4.52
N VAL A 211 -19.19 2.09 5.21
CA VAL A 211 -18.61 0.82 5.64
C VAL A 211 -19.37 -0.32 4.97
N LEU A 212 -18.65 -1.31 4.47
CA LEU A 212 -19.28 -2.53 3.98
C LEU A 212 -19.48 -3.49 5.16
N GLU A 213 -20.74 -3.76 5.48
CA GLU A 213 -21.15 -4.69 6.53
C GLU A 213 -21.56 -6.02 5.92
N ILE A 214 -20.91 -7.10 6.34
CA ILE A 214 -21.17 -8.48 5.87
C ILE A 214 -21.53 -9.32 7.11
N PRO A 215 -22.75 -9.82 7.21
CA PRO A 215 -23.12 -10.70 8.31
C PRO A 215 -22.31 -12.00 8.29
N LEU A 216 -21.68 -12.36 9.39
CA LEU A 216 -20.97 -13.63 9.57
C LEU A 216 -21.83 -14.66 10.31
N THR A 217 -22.60 -14.20 11.28
CA THR A 217 -23.56 -14.98 12.06
C THR A 217 -24.78 -14.10 12.38
N ASN A 218 -25.75 -14.61 13.17
CA ASN A 218 -26.90 -13.83 13.64
C ASN A 218 -26.51 -12.60 14.49
N SER A 219 -25.31 -12.58 15.06
CA SER A 219 -24.88 -11.57 16.03
C SER A 219 -23.48 -11.04 15.78
N SER A 220 -22.85 -11.37 14.66
CA SER A 220 -21.51 -10.90 14.35
C SER A 220 -21.33 -10.55 12.88
N PHE A 221 -20.50 -9.56 12.62
CA PHE A 221 -20.33 -8.93 11.34
C PHE A 221 -18.85 -8.82 10.95
N PHE A 222 -18.61 -8.70 9.65
CA PHE A 222 -17.36 -8.31 9.07
C PHE A 222 -17.51 -6.92 8.47
N TYR A 223 -16.69 -5.99 8.92
CA TYR A 223 -16.72 -4.59 8.49
C TYR A 223 -15.48 -4.29 7.63
N GLU A 224 -15.68 -3.92 6.36
CA GLU A 224 -14.60 -3.33 5.55
C GLU A 224 -14.65 -1.81 5.73
N LEU A 225 -13.60 -1.26 6.34
CA LEU A 225 -13.45 0.17 6.57
C LEU A 225 -12.90 0.90 5.33
N PRO A 226 -13.13 2.21 5.21
CA PRO A 226 -12.47 3.05 4.23
C PRO A 226 -10.95 2.90 4.27
N ASP A 227 -10.29 3.35 3.21
CA ASP A 227 -8.84 3.33 3.15
C ASP A 227 -8.23 4.28 4.20
N LEU A 228 -7.23 3.76 4.94
CA LEU A 228 -6.39 4.61 5.78
C LEU A 228 -5.59 5.54 4.89
N SER A 229 -5.49 6.80 5.27
CA SER A 229 -4.63 7.75 4.55
C SER A 229 -3.16 7.40 4.76
N ASN A 230 -2.38 7.54 3.70
CA ASN A 230 -0.93 7.45 3.76
C ASN A 230 -0.32 8.62 2.98
N ASN A 231 -0.26 9.76 3.63
CA ASN A 231 0.25 11.00 3.05
C ASN A 231 1.78 11.03 2.96
N THR A 232 2.47 9.99 3.43
CA THR A 232 3.93 9.87 3.36
C THR A 232 4.42 8.98 2.22
N SER A 233 3.51 8.32 1.52
CA SER A 233 3.84 7.49 0.36
C SER A 233 4.01 8.32 -0.91
N VAL A 234 5.02 8.00 -1.73
CA VAL A 234 5.15 8.55 -3.09
C VAL A 234 3.85 8.35 -3.87
N PHE A 235 3.21 7.19 -3.71
CA PHE A 235 1.99 6.86 -4.42
C PHE A 235 0.88 7.90 -4.22
N SER A 236 0.67 8.40 -2.99
CA SER A 236 -0.34 9.43 -2.69
C SER A 236 0.04 10.83 -3.17
N ARG A 237 1.30 11.05 -3.47
CA ARG A 237 1.87 12.38 -3.78
C ARG A 237 2.13 12.63 -5.26
N VAL A 238 1.85 11.67 -6.12
CA VAL A 238 2.08 11.78 -7.57
C VAL A 238 0.79 11.64 -8.36
N GLU A 239 0.83 12.03 -9.63
CA GLU A 239 -0.28 11.97 -10.56
C GLU A 239 -0.65 10.51 -10.90
N PRO A 240 -1.91 10.22 -11.28
CA PRO A 240 -2.34 8.86 -11.65
C PRO A 240 -1.55 8.24 -12.79
N SER A 241 -1.00 9.03 -13.68
CA SER A 241 -0.09 8.58 -14.75
C SER A 241 1.21 8.02 -14.19
N VAL A 242 1.76 8.66 -13.17
CA VAL A 242 2.98 8.25 -12.47
C VAL A 242 2.70 7.06 -11.56
N GLN A 243 1.57 7.04 -10.84
CA GLN A 243 1.12 5.91 -10.03
C GLN A 243 1.11 4.61 -10.85
N ARG A 244 0.63 4.66 -12.10
CA ARG A 244 0.63 3.51 -13.03
C ARG A 244 2.02 3.02 -13.45
N ILE A 245 3.03 3.88 -13.37
CA ILE A 245 4.42 3.53 -13.67
C ILE A 245 5.09 2.87 -12.47
N ILE A 246 4.89 3.43 -11.27
CA ILE A 246 5.54 2.97 -10.05
C ILE A 246 4.90 1.70 -9.45
N THR A 247 3.64 1.42 -9.77
CA THR A 247 2.94 0.22 -9.29
C THR A 247 3.37 -1.00 -10.10
N PRO A 248 4.03 -2.00 -9.49
CA PRO A 248 4.40 -3.22 -10.18
C PRO A 248 3.16 -4.03 -10.57
N LYS A 249 3.25 -4.73 -11.71
CA LYS A 249 2.20 -5.62 -12.23
C LYS A 249 2.65 -7.08 -12.33
N LYS A 250 3.90 -7.34 -12.07
CA LYS A 250 4.54 -8.65 -12.04
C LYS A 250 5.64 -8.65 -11.00
N GLU A 251 6.18 -9.80 -10.70
CA GLU A 251 7.29 -9.99 -9.77
C GLU A 251 8.38 -8.93 -9.97
N VAL A 252 8.77 -8.28 -8.87
CA VAL A 252 9.79 -7.24 -8.86
C VAL A 252 11.16 -7.88 -9.03
N SER A 253 11.85 -7.53 -10.11
CA SER A 253 13.16 -8.08 -10.43
C SER A 253 14.26 -7.47 -9.58
N LEU A 254 15.25 -8.30 -9.22
CA LEU A 254 16.49 -7.85 -8.63
C LEU A 254 17.35 -7.16 -9.69
N ASN A 255 17.54 -5.87 -9.55
CA ASN A 255 18.49 -5.10 -10.33
C ASN A 255 19.71 -4.73 -9.49
N ARG A 256 20.89 -4.69 -10.08
CA ARG A 256 22.15 -4.37 -9.37
C ARG A 256 22.88 -3.22 -10.04
N LYS A 257 23.38 -2.31 -9.23
CA LYS A 257 24.38 -1.31 -9.64
C LYS A 257 25.56 -1.37 -8.70
N PHE A 258 26.75 -1.22 -9.25
CA PHE A 258 27.98 -1.13 -8.49
C PHE A 258 28.38 0.34 -8.45
N ILE A 259 28.32 0.96 -7.27
CA ILE A 259 28.53 2.37 -7.07
C ILE A 259 29.41 2.63 -5.85
N GLY A 260 30.05 3.79 -5.81
CA GLY A 260 30.93 4.23 -4.72
C GLY A 260 30.64 5.66 -4.28
N ALA A 261 31.52 6.19 -3.42
CA ALA A 261 31.42 7.58 -2.97
C ALA A 261 31.47 8.53 -4.18
N GLY A 262 30.49 9.43 -4.25
CA GLY A 262 30.33 10.37 -5.38
C GLY A 262 29.38 9.88 -6.47
N ASP A 263 28.88 8.64 -6.39
CA ASP A 263 27.89 8.11 -7.32
C ASP A 263 26.47 8.21 -6.76
N THR A 264 25.51 8.44 -7.65
CA THR A 264 24.08 8.52 -7.33
C THR A 264 23.26 7.70 -8.29
N ILE A 265 22.38 6.84 -7.76
CA ILE A 265 21.32 6.18 -8.50
C ILE A 265 20.11 7.11 -8.50
N VAL A 266 19.66 7.53 -9.68
CA VAL A 266 18.49 8.39 -9.86
C VAL A 266 17.33 7.58 -10.40
N ILE A 267 16.15 7.70 -9.80
CA ILE A 267 14.88 7.13 -10.23
C ILE A 267 13.97 8.27 -10.69
N GLY A 268 13.93 8.52 -11.99
CA GLY A 268 13.13 9.60 -12.54
C GLY A 268 13.45 10.96 -11.91
N ASN A 269 12.42 11.60 -11.34
CA ASN A 269 12.56 12.71 -10.42
C ASN A 269 11.98 12.40 -9.03
N LEU A 270 11.87 11.13 -8.64
CA LEU A 270 11.22 10.72 -7.40
C LEU A 270 12.18 10.22 -6.32
N ALA A 271 13.37 9.78 -6.67
CA ALA A 271 14.38 9.38 -5.69
C ALA A 271 15.79 9.51 -6.24
N CYS A 272 16.74 9.96 -5.39
CA CYS A 272 18.16 9.91 -5.66
C CYS A 272 18.85 9.23 -4.48
N PHE A 273 19.49 8.10 -4.71
CA PHE A 273 20.24 7.34 -3.71
C PHE A 273 21.74 7.49 -3.97
N SER A 274 22.46 8.08 -3.04
CA SER A 274 23.89 8.38 -3.17
C SER A 274 24.71 7.68 -2.09
N ILE A 275 25.93 7.24 -2.44
CA ILE A 275 26.95 6.91 -1.45
C ILE A 275 27.81 8.16 -1.23
N ILE A 276 27.80 8.69 -0.01
CA ILE A 276 28.55 9.90 0.36
C ILE A 276 29.92 9.54 0.86
N ARG A 277 30.03 8.46 1.65
CA ARG A 277 31.27 7.93 2.20
C ARG A 277 31.23 6.39 2.17
N GLY A 278 32.36 5.79 1.89
CA GLY A 278 32.52 4.34 1.86
C GLY A 278 33.13 3.83 0.57
N HIS A 279 33.31 2.51 0.52
CA HIS A 279 33.88 1.83 -0.63
C HIS A 279 32.84 1.53 -1.70
N HIS A 280 33.31 1.25 -2.93
CA HIS A 280 32.46 0.72 -3.99
C HIS A 280 31.76 -0.55 -3.52
N THR A 281 30.45 -0.61 -3.72
CA THR A 281 29.61 -1.71 -3.27
C THR A 281 28.47 -1.99 -4.25
N SER A 282 27.91 -3.19 -4.15
CA SER A 282 26.73 -3.58 -4.93
C SER A 282 25.45 -3.14 -4.22
N VAL A 283 24.72 -2.22 -4.82
CA VAL A 283 23.38 -1.83 -4.41
C VAL A 283 22.36 -2.62 -5.24
N ARG A 284 21.45 -3.32 -4.56
CA ARG A 284 20.31 -3.97 -5.18
C ARG A 284 19.15 -2.98 -5.21
N ILE A 285 18.45 -2.90 -6.31
CA ILE A 285 17.31 -2.00 -6.52
C ILE A 285 16.08 -2.85 -6.79
N PHE A 286 15.03 -2.60 -6.03
CA PHE A 286 13.74 -3.26 -6.18
C PHE A 286 12.68 -2.20 -6.45
N ALA A 287 12.20 -2.14 -7.68
CA ALA A 287 11.21 -1.18 -8.14
C ALA A 287 10.27 -1.83 -9.18
N GLY A 288 9.14 -1.21 -9.46
CA GLY A 288 8.22 -1.67 -10.50
C GLY A 288 8.90 -1.77 -11.88
N GLU A 289 8.44 -2.68 -12.72
CA GLU A 289 9.07 -3.01 -14.01
C GLU A 289 9.14 -1.86 -15.02
N LYS A 290 8.38 -0.79 -14.79
CA LYS A 290 8.37 0.42 -15.64
C LYS A 290 9.18 1.57 -15.06
N VAL A 291 9.76 1.36 -13.90
CA VAL A 291 10.61 2.35 -13.23
C VAL A 291 12.00 2.28 -13.83
N GLU A 292 12.44 3.39 -14.39
CA GLU A 292 13.77 3.54 -14.97
C GLU A 292 14.72 4.20 -13.96
N TYR A 293 15.98 3.80 -13.99
CA TYR A 293 17.00 4.37 -13.12
C TYR A 293 18.35 4.49 -13.86
N LYS A 294 19.12 5.47 -13.45
CA LYS A 294 20.44 5.78 -14.03
C LYS A 294 21.45 6.09 -12.92
N VAL A 295 22.69 5.72 -13.13
CA VAL A 295 23.80 6.17 -12.29
C VAL A 295 24.38 7.46 -12.88
N ILE A 296 24.56 8.45 -12.04
CA ILE A 296 25.18 9.74 -12.37
C ILE A 296 26.16 10.15 -11.28
N ASP A 297 27.01 11.11 -11.55
CA ASP A 297 27.84 11.77 -10.56
C ASP A 297 26.94 12.61 -9.61
N THR A 298 27.20 12.52 -8.30
CA THR A 298 26.41 13.22 -7.26
C THR A 298 26.41 14.74 -7.47
N SER A 299 27.48 15.32 -7.97
CA SER A 299 27.55 16.76 -8.26
C SER A 299 26.62 17.23 -9.38
N LYS A 300 26.09 16.29 -10.16
CA LYS A 300 25.21 16.57 -11.32
C LYS A 300 23.72 16.35 -11.05
N ILE A 301 23.34 16.11 -9.79
CA ILE A 301 21.92 15.78 -9.45
C ILE A 301 21.00 16.92 -9.88
N ASP A 302 21.31 18.17 -9.52
CA ASP A 302 20.45 19.32 -9.78
C ASP A 302 20.25 19.54 -11.28
N ASP A 303 21.37 19.57 -12.03
CA ASP A 303 21.34 19.68 -13.49
C ASP A 303 20.56 18.53 -14.15
N PHE A 304 20.69 17.34 -13.60
CA PHE A 304 19.98 16.17 -14.12
C PHE A 304 18.47 16.27 -13.88
N LEU A 305 18.05 16.62 -12.67
CA LEU A 305 16.64 16.77 -12.33
C LEU A 305 15.99 17.85 -13.19
N ASP A 306 16.62 19.01 -13.34
CA ASP A 306 16.12 20.10 -14.18
C ASP A 306 16.00 19.69 -15.66
N LYS A 307 16.96 18.96 -16.19
CA LYS A 307 16.93 18.45 -17.56
C LYS A 307 15.87 17.37 -17.74
N ASN A 308 15.74 16.46 -16.77
CA ASN A 308 14.79 15.35 -16.83
C ASN A 308 13.33 15.84 -16.73
N LEU A 309 13.05 16.85 -15.93
CA LEU A 309 11.75 17.51 -15.86
C LEU A 309 11.30 18.03 -17.23
N LYS A 310 12.20 18.68 -17.96
CA LYS A 310 11.93 19.25 -19.30
C LYS A 310 11.79 18.17 -20.36
N LYS A 311 12.65 17.17 -20.36
CA LYS A 311 12.77 16.15 -21.42
C LYS A 311 11.98 14.86 -21.13
N LYS A 312 11.62 14.60 -19.88
CA LYS A 312 10.98 13.37 -19.41
C LYS A 312 11.69 12.10 -19.89
N SER A 313 13.03 12.14 -19.95
CA SER A 313 13.87 11.12 -20.55
C SER A 313 14.10 9.90 -19.66
N LEU A 314 13.93 10.03 -18.35
CA LEU A 314 14.03 8.96 -17.37
C LEU A 314 12.75 8.91 -16.55
N LYS A 315 11.97 7.86 -16.66
CA LYS A 315 10.68 7.70 -15.98
C LYS A 315 10.85 6.99 -14.62
N PRO A 316 9.99 7.27 -13.62
CA PRO A 316 8.83 8.16 -13.64
C PRO A 316 9.22 9.65 -13.49
N VAL A 317 8.40 10.53 -14.04
CA VAL A 317 8.54 11.98 -13.85
C VAL A 317 7.21 12.55 -13.39
N SER A 318 7.18 13.10 -12.18
CA SER A 318 6.05 13.86 -11.64
C SER A 318 6.22 15.35 -11.94
N GLU A 319 5.15 15.98 -12.41
CA GLU A 319 5.12 17.42 -12.69
C GLU A 319 4.94 18.28 -11.43
N ARG A 320 4.68 17.63 -10.28
CA ARG A 320 4.51 18.32 -8.99
C ARG A 320 5.84 18.81 -8.39
N TYR A 321 6.94 18.17 -8.76
CA TYR A 321 8.28 18.45 -8.20
C TYR A 321 9.12 19.14 -9.27
N THR A 322 9.12 20.45 -9.25
CA THR A 322 9.69 21.29 -10.33
C THR A 322 11.04 21.88 -10.00
N SER A 323 11.44 21.85 -8.72
CA SER A 323 12.70 22.39 -8.29
C SER A 323 13.33 21.55 -7.17
N PHE A 324 14.64 21.67 -6.99
CA PHE A 324 15.37 21.03 -5.88
C PHE A 324 14.79 21.38 -4.49
N ARG A 325 14.14 22.53 -4.38
CA ARG A 325 13.47 22.97 -3.14
C ARG A 325 12.27 22.12 -2.76
N ASP A 326 11.76 21.30 -3.69
CA ASP A 326 10.63 20.41 -3.46
C ASP A 326 11.05 19.06 -2.84
N TYR A 327 12.33 18.93 -2.44
CA TYR A 327 12.88 17.67 -1.92
C TYR A 327 13.36 17.82 -0.49
N ASP A 328 13.24 16.72 0.25
CA ASP A 328 13.89 16.50 1.55
C ASP A 328 15.10 15.57 1.36
N MET A 329 16.08 15.72 2.22
CA MET A 329 17.32 14.95 2.21
C MET A 329 17.49 14.20 3.53
N PHE A 330 17.79 12.91 3.45
CA PHE A 330 18.03 12.05 4.59
C PHE A 330 19.39 11.38 4.46
N GLU A 331 20.09 11.19 5.58
CA GLU A 331 21.36 10.47 5.64
C GLU A 331 21.27 9.34 6.65
N TYR A 332 21.91 8.23 6.32
CA TYR A 332 22.03 7.05 7.18
C TYR A 332 23.47 6.60 7.21
N ASP A 333 24.03 6.49 8.42
CA ASP A 333 25.29 5.82 8.65
C ASP A 333 25.00 4.33 8.88
N LEU A 334 25.40 3.49 7.94
CA LEU A 334 25.20 2.04 8.03
C LEU A 334 26.28 1.41 8.88
N GLU A 335 25.89 0.52 9.76
CA GLU A 335 26.83 -0.24 10.59
C GLU A 335 27.74 -1.12 9.73
N SER A 336 28.93 -1.46 10.27
CA SER A 336 29.85 -2.41 9.64
C SER A 336 29.62 -3.81 10.19
N ASP A 337 28.44 -4.38 9.89
CA ASP A 337 27.93 -5.64 10.41
C ASP A 337 27.84 -6.75 9.37
N ASP A 338 28.21 -6.45 8.10
CA ASP A 338 28.07 -7.33 6.94
C ASP A 338 26.63 -7.79 6.63
N LEU A 339 25.66 -7.29 7.38
CA LEU A 339 24.24 -7.54 7.11
C LEU A 339 23.77 -6.69 5.93
N ARG A 340 22.60 -7.00 5.41
CA ARG A 340 21.95 -6.17 4.40
C ARG A 340 20.96 -5.24 5.07
N HIS A 341 21.05 -3.97 4.67
CA HIS A 341 20.15 -2.90 5.05
C HIS A 341 19.32 -2.49 3.84
N ASP A 342 18.03 -2.33 4.05
CA ASP A 342 17.12 -1.78 3.05
C ASP A 342 16.80 -0.33 3.39
N ILE A 343 17.05 0.57 2.43
CA ILE A 343 16.56 1.94 2.45
C ILE A 343 15.27 1.97 1.63
N SER A 344 14.14 1.93 2.32
CA SER A 344 12.83 1.77 1.71
C SER A 344 12.15 3.13 1.54
N VAL A 345 11.87 3.50 0.29
CA VAL A 345 11.10 4.68 -0.10
C VAL A 345 9.65 4.26 -0.24
N GLU A 346 8.82 4.77 0.63
CA GLU A 346 7.42 4.35 0.73
C GLU A 346 6.65 4.60 -0.58
N GLY A 347 6.04 3.53 -1.09
CA GLY A 347 5.24 3.57 -2.32
C GLY A 347 6.04 3.64 -3.62
N LEU A 348 7.37 3.49 -3.61
CA LEU A 348 8.20 3.57 -4.82
C LEU A 348 9.12 2.38 -5.02
N CYS A 349 10.03 2.15 -4.08
CA CYS A 349 11.12 1.18 -4.23
C CYS A 349 11.85 0.95 -2.90
N TRP A 350 12.78 0.00 -2.89
CA TRP A 350 13.82 -0.04 -1.85
C TRP A 350 15.18 -0.35 -2.46
N PHE A 351 16.21 0.19 -1.81
CA PHE A 351 17.62 -0.06 -2.10
C PHE A 351 18.19 -0.97 -1.03
N SER A 352 18.80 -2.08 -1.41
CA SER A 352 19.39 -3.03 -0.46
C SER A 352 20.92 -3.03 -0.62
N ILE A 353 21.62 -2.71 0.46
CA ILE A 353 23.07 -2.54 0.50
C ILE A 353 23.66 -3.33 1.69
N LYS A 354 24.87 -3.88 1.54
CA LYS A 354 25.60 -4.48 2.66
C LYS A 354 26.19 -3.40 3.56
N GLY A 355 25.98 -3.53 4.87
CA GLY A 355 26.54 -2.65 5.89
C GLY A 355 28.05 -2.86 6.02
N LYS A 356 28.81 -1.84 5.62
CA LYS A 356 30.28 -1.78 5.70
C LYS A 356 30.76 -0.41 6.14
N GLY A 357 29.99 0.26 7.00
CA GLY A 357 30.31 1.60 7.49
C GLY A 357 30.15 2.71 6.45
N GLN A 358 29.26 2.51 5.45
CA GLN A 358 28.96 3.57 4.47
C GLN A 358 28.03 4.63 5.08
N THR A 359 28.20 5.88 4.61
CA THR A 359 27.18 6.91 4.73
C THR A 359 26.43 6.99 3.41
N VAL A 360 25.12 6.73 3.46
CA VAL A 360 24.23 6.86 2.30
C VAL A 360 23.30 8.04 2.48
N ARG A 361 22.99 8.70 1.37
CA ARG A 361 22.08 9.84 1.32
C ARG A 361 20.95 9.52 0.37
N ILE A 362 19.73 9.87 0.76
CA ILE A 362 18.58 9.80 -0.10
C ILE A 362 17.89 11.15 -0.22
N LEU A 363 17.59 11.55 -1.45
CA LEU A 363 16.85 12.75 -1.79
C LEU A 363 15.48 12.33 -2.31
N LEU A 364 14.42 12.83 -1.71
CA LEU A 364 13.03 12.46 -1.99
C LEU A 364 12.13 13.67 -2.05
N PRO A 365 11.00 13.61 -2.76
CA PRO A 365 9.97 14.65 -2.66
C PRO A 365 9.56 14.90 -1.21
N LYS A 366 9.37 16.18 -0.86
CA LYS A 366 9.03 16.60 0.51
C LYS A 366 7.88 15.82 1.10
N GLY A 367 8.09 15.38 2.35
CA GLY A 367 7.11 14.64 3.13
C GLY A 367 6.93 13.18 2.71
N VAL A 368 7.76 12.64 1.81
CA VAL A 368 7.81 11.20 1.55
C VAL A 368 8.60 10.51 2.65
N ALA A 369 8.03 9.43 3.20
CA ALA A 369 8.71 8.64 4.22
C ALA A 369 9.78 7.75 3.59
N VAL A 370 10.91 7.69 4.27
CA VAL A 370 11.99 6.73 4.02
C VAL A 370 12.38 6.09 5.33
N LYS A 371 12.66 4.80 5.30
CA LYS A 371 13.07 4.06 6.50
C LYS A 371 14.22 3.13 6.16
N GLU A 372 15.22 3.13 7.03
CA GLU A 372 16.26 2.13 7.05
C GLU A 372 15.82 0.95 7.92
N SER A 373 16.10 -0.27 7.49
CA SER A 373 15.84 -1.49 8.26
C SER A 373 16.73 -2.63 7.78
N LEU A 374 16.85 -3.69 8.59
CA LEU A 374 17.42 -4.93 8.09
C LEU A 374 16.61 -5.44 6.91
N SER A 375 17.31 -5.99 5.91
CA SER A 375 16.71 -6.33 4.62
C SER A 375 15.56 -7.34 4.74
N LYS A 376 14.50 -7.08 3.97
CA LYS A 376 13.39 -8.02 3.75
C LYS A 376 13.88 -9.34 3.15
N ILE A 377 14.99 -9.27 2.39
CA ILE A 377 15.58 -10.40 1.66
C ILE A 377 17.02 -10.56 2.16
N ARG A 378 17.19 -11.37 3.15
CA ARG A 378 18.52 -11.66 3.78
C ARG A 378 19.25 -12.77 3.07
#